data_7415e9ed78bd7736693c594825055590
#
_entry.id   7415e9ed78bd7736693c594825055590
#
_cell.length_a   1.000
_cell.length_b   1.000
_cell.length_c   1.000
_cell.angle_alpha   90.00
_cell.angle_beta   90.00
_cell.angle_gamma   90.00
#
_symmetry.space_group_name_H-M   'P 1'
#
loop_
_entity.id
_entity.type
_entity.pdbx_description
1 polymer ?
#
loop_
_entity_poly.entity_id
_entity_poly.type
_entity_poly.pdbx_seq_one_letter_code
_entity_poly.pdbx_strand_id
1 'polypeptide(L)'
;MERIIAAVDGSTSSLKAVAVAADLASKYGAELILLTVTPELSASLTAELATYIRQEQIDVPGSELASPWAENILADARLRAQANGAGRISTCFSSGDAAEEIIVQAKGRRADLIVVGSRGHGRLAGLLLGSVAQKVVTHAPCPVLVVR
;
A
#
# COMPACT_ATOMS: atom_id res chain seq x y z
N MET A 1 14.01 10.36 -11.11
CA MET A 1 13.06 9.59 -10.28
C MET A 1 12.99 10.25 -8.92
N GLU A 2 11.83 10.80 -8.55
CA GLU A 2 11.65 11.55 -7.31
C GLU A 2 10.75 10.83 -6.31
N ARG A 3 9.78 10.05 -6.79
CA ARG A 3 8.78 9.36 -5.96
C ARG A 3 8.56 7.93 -6.42
N ILE A 4 8.68 7.01 -5.47
CA ILE A 4 8.44 5.58 -5.67
C ILE A 4 7.30 5.17 -4.73
N ILE A 5 6.26 4.53 -5.26
CA ILE A 5 5.21 3.90 -4.44
C ILE A 5 5.48 2.41 -4.34
N ALA A 6 5.51 1.88 -3.12
CA ALA A 6 5.52 0.45 -2.86
C ALA A 6 4.19 0.04 -2.21
N ALA A 7 3.45 -0.83 -2.89
CA ALA A 7 2.19 -1.36 -2.36
C ALA A 7 2.46 -2.54 -1.42
N VAL A 8 1.89 -2.50 -0.23
CA VAL A 8 2.16 -3.45 0.86
C VAL A 8 0.87 -4.02 1.40
N ASP A 9 0.78 -5.34 1.46
CA ASP A 9 -0.33 -6.09 2.05
C ASP A 9 0.11 -7.03 3.18
N GLY A 10 1.38 -6.97 3.58
CA GLY A 10 1.97 -7.85 4.59
C GLY A 10 2.40 -9.22 4.06
N SER A 11 2.17 -9.54 2.79
CA SER A 11 2.66 -10.78 2.19
C SER A 11 4.18 -10.77 2.03
N THR A 12 4.80 -11.96 1.98
CA THR A 12 6.24 -12.10 1.75
C THR A 12 6.68 -11.41 0.46
N SER A 13 5.87 -11.49 -0.60
CA SER A 13 6.15 -10.86 -1.88
C SER A 13 6.12 -9.34 -1.79
N SER A 14 5.13 -8.75 -1.08
CA SER A 14 5.07 -7.31 -0.89
C SER A 14 6.20 -6.78 -0.02
N LEU A 15 6.62 -7.53 0.99
CA LEU A 15 7.77 -7.15 1.82
C LEU A 15 9.10 -7.22 1.07
N LYS A 16 9.25 -8.16 0.13
CA LYS A 16 10.39 -8.15 -0.81
C LYS A 16 10.34 -6.94 -1.73
N ALA A 17 9.15 -6.56 -2.22
CA ALA A 17 8.94 -5.38 -3.03
C ALA A 17 9.36 -4.10 -2.28
N VAL A 18 9.05 -3.99 -0.98
CA VAL A 18 9.51 -2.88 -0.13
C VAL A 18 11.03 -2.80 -0.08
N ALA A 19 11.72 -3.92 0.10
CA ALA A 19 13.19 -3.93 0.16
C ALA A 19 13.82 -3.43 -1.15
N VAL A 20 13.31 -3.89 -2.30
CA VAL A 20 13.75 -3.43 -3.62
C VAL A 20 13.43 -1.96 -3.85
N ALA A 21 12.23 -1.51 -3.49
CA ALA A 21 11.82 -0.11 -3.61
C ALA A 21 12.68 0.82 -2.73
N ALA A 22 13.06 0.36 -1.54
CA ALA A 22 13.93 1.10 -0.61
C ALA A 22 15.35 1.25 -1.15
N ASP A 23 15.94 0.18 -1.70
CA ASP A 23 17.24 0.23 -2.35
C ASP A 23 17.24 1.22 -3.54
N LEU A 24 16.21 1.17 -4.38
CA LEU A 24 16.03 2.12 -5.47
C LEU A 24 15.86 3.56 -4.96
N ALA A 25 15.03 3.77 -3.94
CA ALA A 25 14.83 5.09 -3.34
C ALA A 25 16.14 5.66 -2.78
N SER A 26 16.94 4.83 -2.13
CA SER A 26 18.26 5.21 -1.63
C SER A 26 19.20 5.64 -2.76
N LYS A 27 19.28 4.85 -3.83
CA LYS A 27 20.18 5.11 -4.97
C LYS A 27 19.81 6.37 -5.76
N TYR A 28 18.52 6.67 -5.89
CA TYR A 28 18.04 7.84 -6.65
C TYR A 28 17.76 9.05 -5.77
N GLY A 29 17.89 8.96 -4.45
CA GLY A 29 17.48 10.03 -3.53
C GLY A 29 15.97 10.29 -3.57
N ALA A 30 15.17 9.29 -3.95
CA ALA A 30 13.74 9.40 -4.10
C ALA A 30 13.00 9.32 -2.77
N GLU A 31 11.79 9.85 -2.72
CA GLU A 31 10.85 9.58 -1.64
C GLU A 31 10.20 8.21 -1.87
N LEU A 32 10.24 7.35 -0.84
CA LEU A 32 9.53 6.09 -0.82
C LEU A 32 8.19 6.25 -0.11
N ILE A 33 7.10 6.00 -0.81
CA ILE A 33 5.74 6.04 -0.29
C ILE A 33 5.27 4.60 -0.11
N LEU A 34 5.08 4.19 1.14
CA LEU A 34 4.53 2.88 1.48
C LEU A 34 3.01 2.98 1.53
N LEU A 35 2.33 2.26 0.65
CA LEU A 35 0.88 2.30 0.52
C LEU A 35 0.29 0.94 0.89
N THR A 36 -0.64 0.93 1.85
CA THR A 36 -1.52 -0.22 2.08
C THR A 36 -2.96 0.13 1.73
N VAL A 37 -3.69 -0.83 1.19
CA VAL A 37 -5.10 -0.67 0.83
C VAL A 37 -5.92 -1.68 1.61
N THR A 38 -6.92 -1.19 2.32
CA THR A 38 -7.88 -2.01 3.05
C THR A 38 -9.14 -2.21 2.23
N PRO A 39 -9.77 -3.40 2.27
CA PRO A 39 -11.08 -3.56 1.66
C PRO A 39 -12.09 -2.56 2.25
N GLU A 40 -12.99 -2.05 1.41
CA GLU A 40 -14.11 -1.27 1.93
C GLU A 40 -14.93 -2.11 2.91
N LEU A 41 -15.15 -1.57 4.10
CA LEU A 41 -16.16 -2.12 5.02
C LEU A 41 -17.54 -1.94 4.36
N SER A 42 -18.37 -2.98 4.41
CA SER A 42 -19.74 -2.87 3.88
C SER A 42 -20.44 -1.67 4.52
N ALA A 43 -21.26 -0.98 3.74
CA ALA A 43 -21.97 0.23 4.21
C ALA A 43 -22.79 0.00 5.49
N SER A 44 -23.29 -1.22 5.73
CA SER A 44 -23.99 -1.61 6.95
C SER A 44 -23.05 -1.63 8.16
N LEU A 45 -21.85 -2.19 8.01
CA LEU A 45 -20.87 -2.27 9.08
C LEU A 45 -20.32 -0.88 9.44
N THR A 46 -20.13 -0.03 8.44
CA THR A 46 -19.71 1.36 8.63
C THR A 46 -20.78 2.17 9.38
N ALA A 47 -22.06 1.95 9.07
CA ALA A 47 -23.18 2.61 9.75
C ALA A 47 -23.33 2.15 11.21
N GLU A 48 -23.17 0.86 11.49
CA GLU A 48 -23.20 0.31 12.86
C GLU A 48 -22.02 0.85 13.69
N LEU A 49 -20.82 0.86 13.12
CA LEU A 49 -19.62 1.39 13.77
C LEU A 49 -19.75 2.89 14.06
N ALA A 50 -20.28 3.66 13.10
CA ALA A 50 -20.55 5.10 13.27
C ALA A 50 -21.59 5.37 14.35
N THR A 51 -22.60 4.51 14.47
CA THR A 51 -23.63 4.59 15.53
C THR A 51 -23.03 4.28 16.90
N TYR A 52 -22.20 3.24 17.00
CA TYR A 52 -21.50 2.87 18.22
C TYR A 52 -20.55 3.99 18.70
N ILE A 53 -19.75 4.56 17.82
CA ILE A 53 -18.83 5.66 18.10
C ILE A 53 -19.58 6.89 18.63
N ARG A 54 -20.77 7.21 18.06
CA ARG A 54 -21.61 8.32 18.54
C ARG A 54 -22.22 8.04 19.91
N GLN A 55 -22.65 6.81 20.18
CA GLN A 55 -23.26 6.44 21.46
C GLN A 55 -22.27 6.46 22.62
N GLU A 56 -21.04 6.05 22.37
CA GLU A 56 -19.97 5.99 23.37
C GLU A 56 -19.21 7.31 23.54
N GLN A 57 -19.59 8.37 22.84
CA GLN A 57 -18.90 9.69 22.86
C GLN A 57 -17.40 9.59 22.64
N ILE A 58 -16.96 8.64 21.83
CA ILE A 58 -15.54 8.48 21.48
C ILE A 58 -15.18 9.59 20.51
N ASP A 59 -14.34 10.51 20.97
CA ASP A 59 -13.82 11.61 20.15
C ASP A 59 -12.78 11.02 19.17
N VAL A 60 -13.24 10.72 17.95
CA VAL A 60 -12.37 10.25 16.88
C VAL A 60 -11.96 11.47 16.08
N PRO A 61 -10.68 11.89 16.09
CA PRO A 61 -10.21 12.97 15.23
C PRO A 61 -10.57 12.62 13.79
N GLY A 62 -11.26 13.54 13.12
CA GLY A 62 -11.91 13.34 11.85
C GLY A 62 -11.01 12.69 10.81
N SER A 63 -11.62 11.77 10.08
CA SER A 63 -11.16 11.04 8.91
C SER A 63 -10.03 10.04 9.13
N GLU A 64 -10.32 8.80 8.76
CA GLU A 64 -9.39 7.72 8.52
C GLU A 64 -8.84 7.00 9.76
N LEU A 65 -9.71 6.24 10.41
CA LEU A 65 -9.26 5.14 11.25
C LEU A 65 -8.51 4.12 10.36
N ALA A 66 -7.19 4.28 10.28
CA ALA A 66 -6.37 3.17 9.83
C ALA A 66 -6.70 1.99 10.73
N SER A 67 -7.13 0.87 10.16
CA SER A 67 -7.34 -0.30 10.98
C SER A 67 -6.01 -0.65 11.66
N PRO A 68 -5.99 -1.15 12.92
CA PRO A 68 -4.75 -1.57 13.59
C PRO A 68 -3.91 -2.53 12.73
N TRP A 69 -4.57 -3.29 11.87
CA TRP A 69 -3.93 -4.15 10.88
C TRP A 69 -3.12 -3.34 9.84
N ALA A 70 -3.69 -2.28 9.27
CA ALA A 70 -2.99 -1.44 8.29
C ALA A 70 -1.80 -0.71 8.93
N GLU A 71 -1.96 -0.22 10.16
CA GLU A 71 -0.87 0.41 10.91
C GLU A 71 0.30 -0.55 11.16
N ASN A 72 0.02 -1.78 11.56
CA ASN A 72 1.04 -2.80 11.78
C ASN A 72 1.79 -3.15 10.49
N ILE A 73 1.09 -3.30 9.37
CA ILE A 73 1.72 -3.57 8.07
C ILE A 73 2.64 -2.42 7.66
N LEU A 74 2.17 -1.18 7.79
CA LEU A 74 2.97 -0.01 7.43
C LEU A 74 4.17 0.18 8.36
N ALA A 75 4.03 -0.13 9.65
CA ALA A 75 5.13 -0.07 10.61
C ALA A 75 6.24 -1.09 10.26
N ASP A 76 5.88 -2.35 9.97
CA ASP A 76 6.83 -3.38 9.56
C ASP A 76 7.50 -3.03 8.22
N ALA A 77 6.71 -2.57 7.24
CA ALA A 77 7.24 -2.11 5.96
C ALA A 77 8.21 -0.94 6.11
N ARG A 78 7.92 0.01 7.00
CA ARG A 78 8.80 1.14 7.28
C ARG A 78 10.13 0.71 7.88
N LEU A 79 10.11 -0.18 8.87
CA LEU A 79 11.33 -0.75 9.46
C LEU A 79 12.19 -1.44 8.39
N ARG A 80 11.57 -2.22 7.53
CA ARG A 80 12.24 -2.89 6.42
C ARG A 80 12.82 -1.91 5.42
N ALA A 81 12.10 -0.85 5.07
CA ALA A 81 12.57 0.18 4.17
C ALA A 81 13.79 0.94 4.75
N GLN A 82 13.76 1.27 6.03
CA GLN A 82 14.87 1.90 6.74
C GLN A 82 16.12 0.99 6.74
N ALA A 83 15.94 -0.29 7.03
CA ALA A 83 17.03 -1.28 7.00
C ALA A 83 17.66 -1.44 5.61
N ASN A 84 16.92 -1.12 4.53
CA ASN A 84 17.42 -1.12 3.15
C ASN A 84 17.83 0.28 2.64
N GLY A 85 18.05 1.23 3.54
CA GLY A 85 18.70 2.50 3.25
C GLY A 85 17.80 3.61 2.71
N ALA A 86 16.48 3.45 2.70
CA ALA A 86 15.57 4.53 2.28
C ALA A 86 15.64 5.71 3.26
N GLY A 87 16.00 6.89 2.76
CA GLY A 87 16.17 8.10 3.58
C GLY A 87 14.86 8.86 3.83
N ARG A 88 14.02 9.00 2.81
CA ARG A 88 12.73 9.69 2.89
C ARG A 88 11.60 8.69 2.72
N ILE A 89 10.89 8.40 3.80
CA ILE A 89 9.79 7.42 3.82
C ILE A 89 8.53 8.09 4.32
N SER A 90 7.48 8.04 3.52
CA SER A 90 6.12 8.38 3.93
C SER A 90 5.21 7.14 3.88
N THR A 91 4.17 7.14 4.68
CA THR A 91 3.18 6.07 4.73
C THR A 91 1.82 6.63 4.34
N CYS A 92 1.05 5.82 3.64
CA CYS A 92 -0.30 6.15 3.21
C CYS A 92 -1.16 4.89 3.29
N PHE A 93 -2.41 5.05 3.67
CA PHE A 93 -3.39 3.99 3.50
C PHE A 93 -4.60 4.52 2.72
N SER A 94 -5.31 3.61 2.10
CA SER A 94 -6.52 3.87 1.34
C SER A 94 -7.50 2.73 1.53
N SER A 95 -8.77 2.95 1.21
CA SER A 95 -9.82 1.95 1.32
C SER A 95 -10.47 1.75 -0.04
N GLY A 96 -10.68 0.51 -0.46
CA GLY A 96 -11.29 0.19 -1.75
C GLY A 96 -10.67 -1.01 -2.46
N ASP A 97 -10.80 -1.04 -3.80
CA ASP A 97 -10.09 -2.02 -4.64
C ASP A 97 -8.60 -1.72 -4.67
N ALA A 98 -7.80 -2.71 -4.29
CA ALA A 98 -6.35 -2.51 -4.11
C ALA A 98 -5.67 -1.98 -5.38
N ALA A 99 -6.00 -2.50 -6.55
CA ALA A 99 -5.36 -2.08 -7.79
C ALA A 99 -5.79 -0.67 -8.20
N GLU A 100 -7.07 -0.34 -8.05
CA GLU A 100 -7.60 0.99 -8.37
C GLU A 100 -6.99 2.05 -7.46
N GLU A 101 -6.94 1.79 -6.15
CA GLU A 101 -6.37 2.71 -5.19
C GLU A 101 -4.86 2.93 -5.41
N ILE A 102 -4.09 1.89 -5.73
CA ILE A 102 -2.68 2.03 -6.10
C ILE A 102 -2.52 2.97 -7.30
N ILE A 103 -3.35 2.81 -8.33
CA ILE A 103 -3.31 3.64 -9.54
C ILE A 103 -3.70 5.08 -9.24
N VAL A 104 -4.77 5.30 -8.46
CA VAL A 104 -5.23 6.62 -8.03
C VAL A 104 -4.15 7.35 -7.23
N GLN A 105 -3.55 6.68 -6.24
CA GLN A 105 -2.49 7.24 -5.43
C GLN A 105 -1.24 7.54 -6.25
N ALA A 106 -0.87 6.67 -7.20
CA ALA A 106 0.26 6.89 -8.08
C ALA A 106 0.05 8.13 -8.97
N LYS A 107 -1.15 8.30 -9.53
CA LYS A 107 -1.50 9.47 -10.33
C LYS A 107 -1.53 10.75 -9.50
N GLY A 108 -2.22 10.73 -8.35
CA GLY A 108 -2.36 11.90 -7.49
C GLY A 108 -1.04 12.40 -6.92
N ARG A 109 -0.14 11.48 -6.60
CA ARG A 109 1.19 11.80 -6.06
C ARG A 109 2.27 11.98 -7.14
N ARG A 110 1.92 11.81 -8.42
CA ARG A 110 2.86 11.86 -9.54
C ARG A 110 4.05 10.94 -9.33
N ALA A 111 3.76 9.68 -9.02
CA ALA A 111 4.80 8.68 -8.82
C ALA A 111 5.54 8.39 -10.14
N ASP A 112 6.85 8.22 -10.05
CA ASP A 112 7.70 7.87 -11.18
C ASP A 112 7.84 6.36 -11.36
N LEU A 113 7.55 5.60 -10.28
CA LEU A 113 7.63 4.15 -10.26
C LEU A 113 6.63 3.59 -9.25
N ILE A 114 5.94 2.52 -9.63
CA ILE A 114 5.19 1.66 -8.72
C ILE A 114 5.96 0.35 -8.54
N VAL A 115 6.11 -0.10 -7.31
CA VAL A 115 6.72 -1.41 -6.98
C VAL A 115 5.67 -2.26 -6.27
N VAL A 116 5.39 -3.43 -6.80
CA VAL A 116 4.40 -4.37 -6.26
C VAL A 116 4.98 -5.77 -6.13
N GLY A 117 4.52 -6.54 -5.15
CA GLY A 117 4.78 -7.97 -5.10
C GLY A 117 4.06 -8.70 -6.24
N SER A 118 4.66 -9.76 -6.76
CA SER A 118 4.03 -10.56 -7.81
C SER A 118 2.76 -11.27 -7.36
N ARG A 119 2.59 -11.47 -6.05
CA ARG A 119 1.44 -12.15 -5.41
C ARG A 119 1.09 -11.44 -4.11
N GLY A 120 -0.18 -11.56 -3.70
CA GLY A 120 -0.64 -11.17 -2.38
C GLY A 120 -0.97 -12.41 -1.52
N HIS A 121 -1.94 -12.27 -0.63
CA HIS A 121 -2.42 -13.36 0.25
C HIS A 121 -3.23 -14.44 -0.49
N GLY A 122 -3.62 -14.23 -1.75
CA GLY A 122 -4.39 -15.20 -2.54
C GLY A 122 -3.56 -16.41 -2.95
N ARG A 123 -4.09 -17.61 -2.68
CA ARG A 123 -3.46 -18.91 -3.02
C ARG A 123 -3.89 -19.39 -4.42
N LEU A 124 -3.57 -18.68 -5.47
CA LEU A 124 -3.75 -19.20 -6.82
C LEU A 124 -2.44 -19.84 -7.28
N ALA A 125 -2.31 -21.15 -7.04
CA ALA A 125 -1.21 -21.94 -7.56
C ALA A 125 -1.27 -21.94 -9.10
N GLY A 126 -0.15 -21.58 -9.74
CA GLY A 126 -0.03 -21.64 -11.21
C GLY A 126 -0.12 -20.30 -11.94
N LEU A 127 -0.58 -19.21 -11.32
CA LEU A 127 -0.54 -17.88 -11.95
C LEU A 127 0.83 -17.22 -11.73
N LEU A 128 1.40 -16.66 -12.82
CA LEU A 128 2.65 -15.93 -12.79
C LEU A 128 2.54 -14.61 -12.03
N LEU A 129 1.37 -13.96 -12.10
CA LEU A 129 1.05 -12.70 -11.42
C LEU A 129 -0.29 -12.80 -10.69
N GLY A 130 -0.36 -12.20 -9.51
CA GLY A 130 -1.62 -11.98 -8.79
C GLY A 130 -2.51 -10.94 -9.49
N SER A 131 -3.81 -10.97 -9.19
CA SER A 131 -4.81 -10.10 -9.82
C SER A 131 -4.51 -8.61 -9.65
N VAL A 132 -4.04 -8.20 -8.48
CA VAL A 132 -3.67 -6.80 -8.20
C VAL A 132 -2.47 -6.39 -9.05
N ALA A 133 -1.39 -7.18 -9.05
CA ALA A 133 -0.21 -6.89 -9.86
C ALA A 133 -0.55 -6.81 -11.35
N GLN A 134 -1.38 -7.71 -11.86
CA GLN A 134 -1.81 -7.71 -13.25
C GLN A 134 -2.62 -6.45 -13.60
N LYS A 135 -3.60 -6.07 -12.79
CA LYS A 135 -4.38 -4.83 -13.00
C LYS A 135 -3.49 -3.59 -12.96
N VAL A 136 -2.58 -3.50 -11.99
CA VAL A 136 -1.66 -2.37 -11.85
C VAL A 136 -0.76 -2.26 -13.08
N VAL A 137 -0.12 -3.36 -13.52
CA VAL A 137 0.74 -3.34 -14.72
C VAL A 137 -0.03 -2.87 -15.96
N THR A 138 -1.31 -3.24 -16.08
CA THR A 138 -2.13 -2.89 -17.26
C THR A 138 -2.55 -1.43 -17.27
N HIS A 139 -2.80 -0.80 -16.11
CA HIS A 139 -3.46 0.51 -16.02
C HIS A 139 -2.64 1.59 -15.32
N ALA A 140 -1.43 1.29 -14.88
CA ALA A 140 -0.60 2.26 -14.18
C ALA A 140 -0.25 3.49 -15.01
N PRO A 141 -0.18 4.69 -14.40
CA PRO A 141 0.21 5.91 -15.09
C PRO A 141 1.72 6.06 -15.29
N CYS A 142 2.53 5.15 -14.72
CA CYS A 142 3.99 5.16 -14.74
C CYS A 142 4.53 3.72 -14.81
N PRO A 143 5.84 3.51 -14.99
CA PRO A 143 6.47 2.19 -14.95
C PRO A 143 6.12 1.41 -13.68
N VAL A 144 6.02 0.09 -13.83
CA VAL A 144 5.70 -0.85 -12.73
C VAL A 144 6.79 -1.91 -12.63
N LEU A 145 7.36 -2.05 -11.46
CA LEU A 145 8.29 -3.11 -11.11
C LEU A 145 7.56 -4.18 -10.30
N VAL A 146 7.53 -5.39 -10.83
CA VAL A 146 6.93 -6.55 -10.13
C VAL A 146 8.04 -7.39 -9.52
N VAL A 147 7.98 -7.59 -8.20
CA VAL A 147 8.98 -8.33 -7.42
C VAL A 147 8.43 -9.71 -7.02
N ARG A 148 9.23 -10.76 -7.23
CA ARG A 148 8.90 -12.16 -6.88
C ARG A 148 9.49 -12.61 -5.54
#